data_0f86a62005eaf6e14d0b7c6fd34fa622
#
_entry.id   0f86a62005eaf6e14d0b7c6fd34fa622
#
_cell.length_a   1.000
_cell.length_b   1.000
_cell.length_c   1.000
_cell.angle_alpha   90.00
_cell.angle_beta   90.00
_cell.angle_gamma   90.00
#
_symmetry.space_group_name_H-M   'P 1'
#
loop_
_entity.id
_entity.type
_entity.pdbx_description
1 polymer ?
#
loop_
_entity_poly.entity_id
_entity_poly.type
_entity_poly.pdbx_seq_one_letter_code
_entity_poly.pdbx_strand_id
1 'polypeptide(L)'
;DLAESEAMFEDSGAAFGRFMADLAAFPARELTEVIPNFHHTGKRYDTFCAEVERDAAGRAAECREEIEFALARHELALSLIRQLDAGELPYRVTHNDTKINNVLMDADTGKAICVIDLDTVMPGACAYDFGDSIRFGASNALEDERDLSKVFMRMDLFEAYVRGYVGTVGKSLTPAELE
;
A
#
# COMPACT_ATOMS: atom_id res chain seq x y z
N ASP A 1 6.79 -3.33 14.10
CA ASP A 1 6.14 -2.65 15.24
C ASP A 1 5.11 -1.66 14.72
N LEU A 2 4.05 -1.41 15.50
CA LEU A 2 3.02 -0.42 15.15
C LEU A 2 3.56 1.01 15.34
N ALA A 3 2.93 2.00 14.69
CA ALA A 3 3.27 3.39 14.92
C ALA A 3 3.03 3.78 16.40
N GLU A 4 4.07 4.24 17.08
CA GLU A 4 4.00 4.58 18.49
C GLU A 4 3.29 5.92 18.76
N SER A 5 3.28 6.82 17.75
CA SER A 5 2.63 8.13 17.84
C SER A 5 2.21 8.66 16.49
N GLU A 6 1.25 9.61 16.47
CA GLU A 6 0.85 10.35 15.28
C GLU A 6 2.05 11.05 14.62
N ALA A 7 2.91 11.70 15.43
CA ALA A 7 4.07 12.42 14.92
C ALA A 7 5.06 11.51 14.19
N MET A 8 5.28 10.30 14.71
CA MET A 8 6.14 9.30 14.08
C MET A 8 5.54 8.81 12.76
N PHE A 9 4.24 8.59 12.71
CA PHE A 9 3.58 8.11 11.51
C PHE A 9 3.43 9.21 10.45
N GLU A 10 3.21 10.46 10.85
CA GLU A 10 3.28 11.64 9.98
C GLU A 10 4.66 11.77 9.33
N ASP A 11 5.72 11.62 10.11
CA ASP A 11 7.11 11.74 9.62
C ASP A 11 7.48 10.58 8.69
N SER A 12 6.97 9.36 8.97
CA SER A 12 7.07 8.22 8.04
C SER A 12 6.38 8.52 6.71
N GLY A 13 5.17 9.06 6.74
CA GLY A 13 4.45 9.49 5.52
C GLY A 13 5.23 10.54 4.74
N ALA A 14 5.83 11.51 5.44
CA ALA A 14 6.68 12.52 4.80
C ALA A 14 7.95 11.90 4.19
N ALA A 15 8.52 10.85 4.79
CA ALA A 15 9.69 10.15 4.25
C ALA A 15 9.36 9.42 2.94
N PHE A 16 8.29 8.66 2.89
CA PHE A 16 7.84 8.00 1.65
C PHE A 16 7.37 9.01 0.60
N GLY A 17 6.71 10.10 1.03
CA GLY A 17 6.36 11.21 0.14
C GLY A 17 7.58 11.86 -0.49
N ARG A 18 8.67 12.09 0.26
CA ARG A 18 9.95 12.59 -0.27
C ARG A 18 10.59 11.60 -1.24
N PHE A 19 10.64 10.32 -0.88
CA PHE A 19 11.15 9.26 -1.75
C PHE A 19 10.48 9.30 -3.13
N MET A 20 9.16 9.36 -3.19
CA MET A 20 8.42 9.45 -4.45
C MET A 20 8.63 10.79 -5.16
N ALA A 21 8.65 11.91 -4.45
CA ALA A 21 8.86 13.24 -5.03
C ALA A 21 10.25 13.39 -5.64
N ASP A 22 11.27 12.89 -4.97
CA ASP A 22 12.67 12.95 -5.44
C ASP A 22 12.87 12.12 -6.72
N LEU A 23 12.09 11.05 -6.88
CA LEU A 23 12.12 10.17 -8.05
C LEU A 23 11.07 10.52 -9.12
N ALA A 24 10.30 11.60 -8.94
CA ALA A 24 9.20 11.96 -9.84
C ALA A 24 9.63 12.20 -11.31
N ALA A 25 10.88 12.64 -11.54
CA ALA A 25 11.43 12.84 -12.87
C ALA A 25 12.02 11.58 -13.51
N PHE A 26 12.15 10.50 -12.74
CA PHE A 26 12.67 9.24 -13.26
C PHE A 26 11.61 8.53 -14.12
N PRO A 27 11.94 8.02 -15.31
CA PRO A 27 10.99 7.31 -16.16
C PRO A 27 10.67 5.94 -15.57
N ALA A 28 9.67 5.87 -14.69
CA ALA A 28 9.36 4.69 -13.88
C ALA A 28 9.27 3.39 -14.70
N ARG A 29 8.76 3.45 -15.94
CA ARG A 29 8.63 2.28 -16.81
C ARG A 29 9.98 1.71 -17.32
N GLU A 30 11.11 2.38 -17.06
CA GLU A 30 12.44 1.84 -17.33
C GLU A 30 12.95 0.94 -16.19
N LEU A 31 12.30 0.97 -15.03
CA LEU A 31 12.62 0.03 -13.96
C LEU A 31 12.18 -1.39 -14.32
N THR A 32 12.98 -2.35 -13.87
CA THR A 32 12.62 -3.77 -13.97
C THR A 32 11.55 -4.11 -12.94
N GLU A 33 10.51 -4.79 -13.36
CA GLU A 33 9.53 -5.38 -12.46
C GLU A 33 10.14 -6.63 -11.81
N VAL A 34 10.80 -6.46 -10.65
CA VAL A 34 11.55 -7.54 -9.95
C VAL A 34 10.64 -8.64 -9.42
N ILE A 35 9.40 -8.30 -9.08
CA ILE A 35 8.35 -9.26 -8.70
C ILE A 35 7.16 -9.06 -9.65
N PRO A 36 7.05 -9.86 -10.71
CA PRO A 36 6.00 -9.68 -11.71
C PRO A 36 4.59 -9.68 -11.10
N ASN A 37 3.80 -8.66 -11.45
CA ASN A 37 2.42 -8.49 -10.99
C ASN A 37 2.26 -8.35 -9.47
N PHE A 38 3.25 -7.82 -8.76
CA PHE A 38 3.27 -7.75 -7.29
C PHE A 38 1.99 -7.15 -6.69
N HIS A 39 1.56 -5.99 -7.17
CA HIS A 39 0.31 -5.34 -6.76
C HIS A 39 -0.80 -5.37 -7.83
N HIS A 40 -0.69 -6.24 -8.82
CA HIS A 40 -1.69 -6.35 -9.87
C HIS A 40 -2.94 -7.09 -9.37
N THR A 41 -3.84 -6.37 -8.71
CA THR A 41 -5.03 -6.91 -8.06
C THR A 41 -5.92 -7.74 -8.98
N GLY A 42 -6.02 -7.40 -10.28
CA GLY A 42 -6.77 -8.18 -11.26
C GLY A 42 -6.24 -9.61 -11.41
N LYS A 43 -4.91 -9.75 -11.64
CA LYS A 43 -4.30 -11.10 -11.77
C LYS A 43 -4.32 -11.88 -10.46
N ARG A 44 -4.20 -11.20 -9.31
CA ARG A 44 -4.37 -11.83 -8.01
C ARG A 44 -5.79 -12.33 -7.81
N TYR A 45 -6.79 -11.56 -8.26
CA TYR A 45 -8.18 -11.96 -8.21
C TYR A 45 -8.47 -13.17 -9.11
N ASP A 46 -7.96 -13.19 -10.35
CA ASP A 46 -8.08 -14.34 -11.24
C ASP A 46 -7.46 -15.61 -10.63
N THR A 47 -6.28 -15.48 -10.04
CA THR A 47 -5.61 -16.58 -9.32
C THR A 47 -6.45 -17.04 -8.14
N PHE A 48 -6.99 -16.12 -7.36
CA PHE A 48 -7.87 -16.43 -6.23
C PHE A 48 -9.11 -17.23 -6.69
N CYS A 49 -9.79 -16.78 -7.74
CA CYS A 49 -10.96 -17.51 -8.28
C CYS A 49 -10.59 -18.92 -8.72
N ALA A 50 -9.48 -19.09 -9.44
CA ALA A 50 -9.01 -20.39 -9.90
C ALA A 50 -8.66 -21.33 -8.73
N GLU A 51 -8.04 -20.81 -7.66
CA GLU A 51 -7.70 -21.61 -6.48
C GLU A 51 -8.95 -21.99 -5.66
N VAL A 52 -9.93 -21.11 -5.58
CA VAL A 52 -11.24 -21.42 -4.96
C VAL A 52 -11.95 -22.55 -5.72
N GLU A 53 -11.97 -22.47 -7.05
CA GLU A 53 -12.58 -23.50 -7.89
C GLU A 53 -11.87 -24.86 -7.78
N ARG A 54 -10.52 -24.81 -7.75
CA ARG A 54 -9.69 -26.00 -7.63
C ARG A 54 -9.82 -26.69 -6.28
N ASP A 55 -10.00 -25.93 -5.23
CA ASP A 55 -10.11 -26.37 -3.81
C ASP A 55 -9.16 -27.53 -3.45
N ALA A 56 -7.88 -27.40 -3.82
CA ALA A 56 -6.89 -28.49 -3.73
C ALA A 56 -6.73 -29.07 -2.31
N ALA A 57 -6.99 -28.28 -1.28
CA ALA A 57 -6.91 -28.70 0.12
C ALA A 57 -8.30 -29.11 0.71
N GLY A 58 -9.38 -28.99 -0.05
CA GLY A 58 -10.75 -29.26 0.40
C GLY A 58 -11.24 -28.34 1.52
N ARG A 59 -10.73 -27.09 1.59
CA ARG A 59 -10.96 -26.16 2.68
C ARG A 59 -11.81 -24.95 2.31
N ALA A 60 -12.24 -24.82 1.06
CA ALA A 60 -13.02 -23.66 0.61
C ALA A 60 -14.32 -23.49 1.41
N ALA A 61 -14.94 -24.59 1.81
CA ALA A 61 -16.16 -24.55 2.63
C ALA A 61 -15.93 -23.92 4.03
N GLU A 62 -14.71 -24.02 4.57
CA GLU A 62 -14.35 -23.47 5.88
C GLU A 62 -14.12 -21.93 5.82
N CYS A 63 -13.84 -21.40 4.62
CA CYS A 63 -13.55 -19.99 4.37
C CYS A 63 -14.62 -19.32 3.49
N ARG A 64 -15.85 -19.83 3.53
CA ARG A 64 -16.92 -19.37 2.63
C ARG A 64 -17.20 -17.86 2.76
N GLU A 65 -17.24 -17.35 3.97
CA GLU A 65 -17.55 -15.94 4.22
C GLU A 65 -16.47 -15.02 3.65
N GLU A 66 -15.20 -15.37 3.82
CA GLU A 66 -14.06 -14.63 3.29
C GLU A 66 -14.03 -14.71 1.75
N ILE A 67 -14.37 -15.87 1.18
CA ILE A 67 -14.46 -16.05 -0.27
C ILE A 67 -15.58 -15.16 -0.83
N GLU A 68 -16.77 -15.20 -0.26
CA GLU A 68 -17.89 -14.37 -0.69
C GLU A 68 -17.59 -12.87 -0.53
N PHE A 69 -16.90 -12.48 0.56
CA PHE A 69 -16.44 -11.13 0.77
C PHE A 69 -15.50 -10.66 -0.34
N ALA A 70 -14.52 -11.47 -0.74
CA ALA A 70 -13.58 -11.14 -1.81
C ALA A 70 -14.30 -11.10 -3.17
N LEU A 71 -15.15 -12.08 -3.49
CA LEU A 71 -15.91 -12.14 -4.74
C LEU A 71 -16.80 -10.90 -4.93
N ALA A 72 -17.46 -10.44 -3.86
CA ALA A 72 -18.32 -9.25 -3.90
C ALA A 72 -17.57 -7.95 -4.19
N ARG A 73 -16.22 -7.95 -4.12
CA ARG A 73 -15.36 -6.76 -4.31
C ARG A 73 -14.57 -6.76 -5.62
N HIS A 74 -14.97 -7.59 -6.57
CA HIS A 74 -14.32 -7.68 -7.89
C HIS A 74 -14.11 -6.31 -8.55
N GLU A 75 -15.15 -5.50 -8.70
CA GLU A 75 -15.06 -4.20 -9.34
C GLU A 75 -14.13 -3.24 -8.61
N LEU A 76 -14.15 -3.27 -7.27
CA LEU A 76 -13.23 -2.48 -6.45
C LEU A 76 -11.78 -2.94 -6.66
N ALA A 77 -11.53 -4.25 -6.68
CA ALA A 77 -10.19 -4.81 -6.88
C ALA A 77 -9.58 -4.43 -8.25
N LEU A 78 -10.42 -4.20 -9.26
CA LEU A 78 -9.97 -3.85 -10.61
C LEU A 78 -9.85 -2.34 -10.84
N SER A 79 -10.36 -1.50 -9.96
CA SER A 79 -10.49 -0.06 -10.21
C SER A 79 -9.18 0.63 -10.57
N LEU A 80 -8.13 0.43 -9.76
CA LEU A 80 -6.80 1.01 -9.99
C LEU A 80 -6.13 0.48 -11.26
N ILE A 81 -6.21 -0.83 -11.51
CA ILE A 81 -5.61 -1.45 -12.69
C ILE A 81 -6.24 -0.91 -13.96
N ARG A 82 -7.56 -0.76 -14.01
CA ARG A 82 -8.26 -0.18 -15.16
C ARG A 82 -7.81 1.25 -15.46
N GLN A 83 -7.61 2.07 -14.44
CA GLN A 83 -7.15 3.44 -14.59
C GLN A 83 -5.69 3.51 -15.07
N LEU A 84 -4.82 2.63 -14.55
CA LEU A 84 -3.44 2.49 -15.04
C LEU A 84 -3.40 2.05 -16.51
N ASP A 85 -4.20 1.06 -16.89
CA ASP A 85 -4.29 0.53 -18.25
C ASP A 85 -4.88 1.57 -19.22
N ALA A 86 -5.84 2.36 -18.76
CA ALA A 86 -6.41 3.48 -19.53
C ALA A 86 -5.48 4.69 -19.63
N GLY A 87 -4.39 4.73 -18.86
CA GLY A 87 -3.48 5.86 -18.78
C GLY A 87 -4.05 7.08 -18.04
N GLU A 88 -5.09 6.88 -17.25
CA GLU A 88 -5.70 7.90 -16.38
C GLU A 88 -4.82 8.17 -15.16
N LEU A 89 -4.14 7.13 -14.67
CA LEU A 89 -3.12 7.23 -13.62
C LEU A 89 -1.73 7.00 -14.23
N PRO A 90 -0.72 7.81 -13.84
CA PRO A 90 0.66 7.57 -14.27
C PRO A 90 1.30 6.43 -13.48
N TYR A 91 2.26 5.75 -14.11
CA TYR A 91 3.21 4.93 -13.36
C TYR A 91 4.25 5.82 -12.67
N ARG A 92 4.47 5.56 -11.39
CA ARG A 92 5.51 6.18 -10.57
C ARG A 92 6.59 5.17 -10.20
N VAL A 93 7.73 5.65 -9.72
CA VAL A 93 8.64 4.82 -8.93
C VAL A 93 8.00 4.63 -7.58
N THR A 94 7.57 3.42 -7.27
CA THR A 94 6.94 3.06 -6.00
C THR A 94 7.83 2.15 -5.19
N HIS A 95 7.78 2.28 -3.88
CA HIS A 95 8.51 1.43 -2.97
C HIS A 95 7.86 0.03 -2.86
N ASN A 96 6.53 -0.02 -2.84
CA ASN A 96 5.68 -1.22 -2.80
C ASN A 96 5.73 -2.06 -1.51
N ASP A 97 6.48 -1.62 -0.49
CA ASP A 97 6.47 -2.19 0.87
C ASP A 97 6.69 -1.05 1.88
N THR A 98 5.71 -0.16 1.96
CA THR A 98 5.82 1.11 2.70
C THR A 98 5.43 0.99 4.18
N LYS A 99 5.78 -0.12 4.79
CA LYS A 99 5.62 -0.30 6.24
C LYS A 99 6.50 0.70 6.98
N ILE A 100 6.03 1.17 8.13
CA ILE A 100 6.83 2.06 9.01
C ILE A 100 8.19 1.45 9.38
N ASN A 101 8.30 0.13 9.41
CA ASN A 101 9.53 -0.61 9.68
C ASN A 101 10.61 -0.38 8.60
N ASN A 102 10.21 0.08 7.42
CA ASN A 102 11.13 0.41 6.32
C ASN A 102 11.53 1.89 6.31
N VAL A 103 11.31 2.59 7.43
CA VAL A 103 11.83 3.93 7.68
C VAL A 103 12.72 3.89 8.92
N LEU A 104 14.00 4.23 8.77
CA LEU A 104 14.89 4.43 9.90
C LEU A 104 14.53 5.75 10.59
N MET A 105 14.30 5.65 11.91
CA MET A 105 14.02 6.79 12.76
C MET A 105 15.25 7.11 13.62
N ASP A 106 15.54 8.39 13.78
CA ASP A 106 16.54 8.89 14.71
C ASP A 106 16.10 8.61 16.15
N ALA A 107 16.94 7.93 16.91
CA ALA A 107 16.59 7.48 18.27
C ALA A 107 16.39 8.63 19.27
N ASP A 108 17.03 9.78 19.04
CA ASP A 108 16.99 10.93 19.95
C ASP A 108 15.81 11.87 19.61
N THR A 109 15.54 12.05 18.33
CA THR A 109 14.54 13.02 17.84
C THR A 109 13.22 12.38 17.37
N GLY A 110 13.21 11.07 17.13
CA GLY A 110 12.07 10.36 16.54
C GLY A 110 11.79 10.73 15.07
N LYS A 111 12.74 11.41 14.39
CA LYS A 111 12.58 11.85 13.01
C LYS A 111 13.03 10.81 12.01
N ALA A 112 12.34 10.73 10.86
CA ALA A 112 12.72 9.86 9.77
C ALA A 112 14.07 10.30 9.15
N ILE A 113 15.01 9.37 9.06
CA ILE A 113 16.34 9.57 8.50
C ILE A 113 16.40 9.06 7.06
N CYS A 114 15.93 7.83 6.84
CA CYS A 114 16.12 7.12 5.58
C CYS A 114 15.03 6.08 5.34
N VAL A 115 14.58 5.96 4.09
CA VAL A 115 13.80 4.81 3.60
C VAL A 115 14.76 3.70 3.24
N ILE A 116 14.45 2.47 3.65
CA ILE A 116 15.26 1.26 3.46
C ILE A 116 14.45 0.13 2.84
N ASP A 117 15.10 -1.01 2.57
CA ASP A 117 14.47 -2.20 1.97
C ASP A 117 13.91 -1.95 0.56
N LEU A 118 14.81 -1.58 -0.33
CA LEU A 118 14.48 -1.14 -1.69
C LEU A 118 14.27 -2.31 -2.68
N ASP A 119 14.18 -3.55 -2.22
CA ASP A 119 14.09 -4.74 -3.06
C ASP A 119 12.80 -4.80 -3.91
N THR A 120 11.76 -4.08 -3.46
CA THR A 120 10.45 -4.02 -4.12
C THR A 120 10.22 -2.74 -4.92
N VAL A 121 11.26 -1.93 -5.12
CA VAL A 121 11.13 -0.69 -5.90
C VAL A 121 10.90 -1.02 -7.38
N MET A 122 9.69 -0.70 -7.87
CA MET A 122 9.21 -1.04 -9.21
C MET A 122 8.27 0.07 -9.72
N PRO A 123 7.88 0.01 -11.03
CA PRO A 123 6.79 0.84 -11.52
C PRO A 123 5.47 0.49 -10.84
N GLY A 124 4.73 1.49 -10.35
CA GLY A 124 3.42 1.27 -9.73
C GLY A 124 2.57 2.54 -9.67
N ALA A 125 1.38 2.42 -9.10
CA ALA A 125 0.55 3.56 -8.75
C ALA A 125 0.96 4.12 -7.38
N CYS A 126 0.93 5.44 -7.20
CA CYS A 126 1.20 6.05 -5.88
C CYS A 126 0.26 5.51 -4.78
N ALA A 127 -0.95 5.12 -5.16
CA ALA A 127 -1.92 4.51 -4.25
C ALA A 127 -1.46 3.17 -3.65
N TYR A 128 -0.51 2.45 -4.29
CA TYR A 128 0.06 1.23 -3.71
C TYR A 128 0.85 1.56 -2.44
N ASP A 129 1.75 2.54 -2.52
CA ASP A 129 2.56 2.97 -1.38
C ASP A 129 1.70 3.56 -0.26
N PHE A 130 0.78 4.46 -0.63
CA PHE A 130 -0.14 5.04 0.34
C PHE A 130 -1.00 3.97 1.03
N GLY A 131 -1.62 3.09 0.24
CA GLY A 131 -2.51 2.05 0.75
C GLY A 131 -1.81 1.03 1.65
N ASP A 132 -0.59 0.62 1.31
CA ASP A 132 0.18 -0.32 2.12
C ASP A 132 0.58 0.28 3.48
N SER A 133 1.02 1.54 3.49
CA SER A 133 1.31 2.26 4.73
C SER A 133 0.09 2.38 5.64
N ILE A 134 -1.08 2.70 5.08
CA ILE A 134 -2.32 2.81 5.86
C ILE A 134 -2.77 1.45 6.36
N ARG A 135 -2.73 0.43 5.53
CA ARG A 135 -3.09 -0.94 5.88
C ARG A 135 -2.29 -1.43 7.10
N PHE A 136 -1.00 -1.19 7.08
CA PHE A 136 -0.10 -1.64 8.14
C PHE A 136 -0.09 -0.70 9.34
N GLY A 137 0.10 0.61 9.13
CA GLY A 137 0.41 1.56 10.20
C GLY A 137 -0.81 2.20 10.85
N ALA A 138 -1.95 2.30 10.16
CA ALA A 138 -3.18 2.84 10.72
C ALA A 138 -4.10 1.75 11.33
N SER A 139 -3.65 0.50 11.43
CA SER A 139 -4.35 -0.55 12.18
C SER A 139 -4.04 -0.44 13.67
N ASN A 140 -5.04 -0.72 14.52
CA ASN A 140 -4.84 -0.86 15.95
C ASN A 140 -4.37 -2.27 16.37
N ALA A 141 -4.36 -3.21 15.45
CA ALA A 141 -4.07 -4.63 15.69
C ALA A 141 -2.92 -5.11 14.82
N LEU A 142 -2.27 -6.19 15.24
CA LEU A 142 -1.29 -6.91 14.45
C LEU A 142 -1.94 -7.57 13.23
N GLU A 143 -1.15 -7.84 12.19
CA GLU A 143 -1.64 -8.42 10.93
C GLU A 143 -2.25 -9.82 11.09
N ASP A 144 -1.92 -10.54 12.14
CA ASP A 144 -2.39 -11.90 12.46
C ASP A 144 -3.47 -11.94 13.55
N GLU A 145 -4.08 -10.79 13.90
CA GLU A 145 -5.19 -10.76 14.86
C GLU A 145 -6.38 -11.58 14.34
N ARG A 146 -6.78 -12.57 15.13
CA ARG A 146 -7.86 -13.50 14.76
C ARG A 146 -9.26 -13.00 15.11
N ASP A 147 -9.34 -12.15 16.11
CA ASP A 147 -10.60 -11.57 16.55
C ASP A 147 -10.88 -10.26 15.79
N LEU A 148 -11.51 -10.39 14.63
CA LEU A 148 -11.78 -9.25 13.75
C LEU A 148 -12.66 -8.17 14.40
N SER A 149 -13.41 -8.50 15.47
CA SER A 149 -14.20 -7.50 16.22
C SER A 149 -13.32 -6.48 16.96
N LYS A 150 -12.04 -6.79 17.15
CA LYS A 150 -11.04 -5.91 17.76
C LYS A 150 -10.28 -5.05 16.75
N VAL A 151 -10.39 -5.38 15.45
CA VAL A 151 -9.63 -4.70 14.40
C VAL A 151 -10.40 -3.48 13.90
N PHE A 152 -9.78 -2.30 14.00
CA PHE A 152 -10.33 -1.07 13.43
C PHE A 152 -9.21 -0.15 12.95
N MET A 153 -9.56 0.75 12.04
CA MET A 153 -8.64 1.77 11.55
C MET A 153 -8.57 2.94 12.54
N ARG A 154 -7.36 3.34 12.90
CA ARG A 154 -7.03 4.53 13.69
C ARG A 154 -7.08 5.75 12.78
N MET A 155 -8.19 6.51 12.85
CA MET A 155 -8.37 7.71 12.03
C MET A 155 -7.38 8.82 12.35
N ASP A 156 -6.94 8.94 13.59
CA ASP A 156 -5.88 9.86 14.01
C ASP A 156 -4.55 9.56 13.30
N LEU A 157 -4.17 8.29 13.19
CA LEU A 157 -2.98 7.87 12.45
C LEU A 157 -3.17 8.05 10.93
N PHE A 158 -4.35 7.71 10.39
CA PHE A 158 -4.67 7.96 8.99
C PHE A 158 -4.47 9.45 8.63
N GLU A 159 -5.05 10.36 9.40
CA GLU A 159 -4.92 11.80 9.18
C GLU A 159 -3.47 12.28 9.31
N ALA A 160 -2.72 11.76 10.30
CA ALA A 160 -1.31 12.07 10.46
C ALA A 160 -0.49 11.65 9.24
N TYR A 161 -0.70 10.43 8.73
CA TYR A 161 -0.01 9.95 7.53
C TYR A 161 -0.37 10.79 6.30
N VAL A 162 -1.65 11.10 6.10
CA VAL A 162 -2.10 12.00 5.00
C VAL A 162 -1.37 13.33 5.06
N ARG A 163 -1.28 13.97 6.23
CA ARG A 163 -0.54 15.24 6.40
C ARG A 163 0.91 15.11 5.95
N GLY A 164 1.60 14.06 6.40
CA GLY A 164 3.00 13.82 6.05
C GLY A 164 3.19 13.51 4.57
N TYR A 165 2.49 12.51 4.06
CA TYR A 165 2.64 12.02 2.69
C TYR A 165 2.18 13.07 1.67
N VAL A 166 0.92 13.50 1.72
CA VAL A 166 0.37 14.47 0.77
C VAL A 166 1.01 15.84 0.94
N GLY A 167 1.35 16.24 2.17
CA GLY A 167 2.09 17.49 2.43
C GLY A 167 3.44 17.53 1.73
N THR A 168 4.04 16.39 1.43
CA THR A 168 5.35 16.28 0.78
C THR A 168 5.22 16.03 -0.72
N VAL A 169 4.47 14.98 -1.14
CA VAL A 169 4.40 14.57 -2.55
C VAL A 169 3.25 15.23 -3.31
N GLY A 170 2.25 15.79 -2.63
CA GLY A 170 0.99 16.23 -3.25
C GLY A 170 1.14 17.20 -4.42
N LYS A 171 2.19 18.04 -4.42
CA LYS A 171 2.47 18.93 -5.56
C LYS A 171 2.96 18.21 -6.82
N SER A 172 3.45 16.99 -6.68
CA SER A 172 3.93 16.14 -7.78
C SER A 172 2.85 15.18 -8.28
N LEU A 173 1.75 15.03 -7.53
CA LEU A 173 0.63 14.17 -7.89
C LEU A 173 -0.34 14.91 -8.84
N THR A 174 -0.96 14.13 -9.72
CA THR A 174 -2.06 14.61 -10.57
C THR A 174 -3.36 14.69 -9.77
N PRO A 175 -4.37 15.45 -10.22
CA PRO A 175 -5.70 15.43 -9.58
C PRO A 175 -6.29 14.02 -9.47
N ALA A 176 -6.13 13.18 -10.49
CA ALA A 176 -6.64 11.81 -10.48
C ALA A 176 -5.94 10.88 -9.46
N GLU A 177 -4.70 11.20 -9.07
CA GLU A 177 -3.99 10.46 -8.01
C GLU A 177 -4.41 10.90 -6.60
N LEU A 178 -5.06 12.06 -6.47
CA LEU A 178 -5.53 12.62 -5.21
C LEU A 178 -7.00 12.27 -4.90
N GLU A 179 -7.75 11.81 -5.90
CA GLU A 179 -9.14 11.33 -5.79
C GLU A 179 -9.20 9.86 -5.36
#